data_7197bd9584872eefb63568479f8fb422
#
_entry.id   7197bd9584872eefb63568479f8fb422
#
_cell.length_a   1.000
_cell.length_b   1.000
_cell.length_c   1.000
_cell.angle_alpha   90.00
_cell.angle_beta   90.00
_cell.angle_gamma   90.00
#
_symmetry.space_group_name_H-M   'P 1'
#
loop_
_entity.id
_entity.type
_entity.pdbx_description
1 polymer ?
#
loop_
_entity_poly.entity_id
_entity_poly.type
_entity_poly.pdbx_seq_one_letter_code
_entity_poly.pdbx_strand_id
1 'polypeptide(L)'
;MKRTISIIILLMSFVSNLWPQGYDSLWKKVNNAERDDQPRTQISILAQIQERAAQENAYGHLLASTLRRASLEYDNSPDSLSKWVTDLEEKESQATNVLLQSIYDVVLSQIYDAHPALDDHKAKASAYRAKALSHPDADDLARL
;
A
#
# COMPACT_ATOMS: atom_id res chain seq x y z
N MET A 1 -6.11 41.66 10.57
CA MET A 1 -7.01 40.68 9.94
C MET A 1 -6.61 40.34 8.50
N LYS A 2 -6.19 41.27 7.66
CA LYS A 2 -5.77 40.97 6.28
C LYS A 2 -4.52 40.08 6.17
N ARG A 3 -3.60 40.12 7.15
CA ARG A 3 -2.35 39.30 7.14
C ARG A 3 -2.56 37.83 7.50
N THR A 4 -3.56 37.51 8.33
CA THR A 4 -3.89 36.14 8.72
C THR A 4 -4.58 35.35 7.62
N ILE A 5 -5.40 36.00 6.79
CA ILE A 5 -6.06 35.39 5.63
C ILE A 5 -5.04 35.03 4.56
N SER A 6 -4.02 35.89 4.34
CA SER A 6 -2.95 35.60 3.38
C SER A 6 -2.10 34.39 3.76
N ILE A 7 -1.86 34.17 5.05
CA ILE A 7 -1.08 33.02 5.55
C ILE A 7 -1.88 31.71 5.36
N ILE A 8 -3.18 31.74 5.62
CA ILE A 8 -4.06 30.57 5.45
C ILE A 8 -4.17 30.19 3.96
N ILE A 9 -4.28 31.18 3.07
CA ILE A 9 -4.32 30.93 1.61
C ILE A 9 -2.97 30.37 1.13
N LEU A 10 -1.86 30.84 1.68
CA LEU A 10 -0.52 30.35 1.33
C LEU A 10 -0.31 28.90 1.82
N LEU A 11 -0.82 28.55 3.01
CA LEU A 11 -0.77 27.18 3.55
C LEU A 11 -1.67 26.23 2.74
N MET A 12 -2.84 26.66 2.30
CA MET A 12 -3.70 25.85 1.44
C MET A 12 -3.08 25.63 0.03
N SER A 13 -2.36 26.62 -0.49
CA SER A 13 -1.65 26.48 -1.77
C SER A 13 -0.47 25.50 -1.67
N PHE A 14 0.12 25.36 -0.49
CA PHE A 14 1.21 24.41 -0.26
C PHE A 14 0.73 22.96 -0.17
N VAL A 15 -0.46 22.73 0.37
CA VAL A 15 -1.06 21.37 0.48
C VAL A 15 -1.44 20.82 -0.89
N SER A 16 -1.89 21.65 -1.81
CA SER A 16 -2.24 21.22 -3.17
C SER A 16 -1.03 20.84 -4.05
N ASN A 17 0.18 21.19 -3.65
CA ASN A 17 1.42 20.80 -4.34
C ASN A 17 2.07 19.51 -3.81
N LEU A 18 1.53 18.89 -2.76
CA LEU A 18 2.08 17.66 -2.19
C LEU A 18 1.97 16.45 -3.14
N TRP A 19 1.01 16.47 -4.05
CA TRP A 19 0.78 15.39 -5.02
C TRP A 19 0.66 15.94 -6.45
N PRO A 20 1.76 16.47 -7.05
CA PRO A 20 1.70 17.09 -8.38
C PRO A 20 1.46 16.12 -9.52
N GLN A 21 1.50 14.79 -9.26
CA GLN A 21 1.41 13.74 -10.28
C GLN A 21 0.17 12.87 -10.06
N GLY A 22 -0.51 12.50 -11.16
CA GLY A 22 -1.56 11.50 -11.15
C GLY A 22 -1.02 10.08 -10.96
N TYR A 23 -1.89 9.11 -10.63
CA TYR A 23 -1.51 7.70 -10.50
C TYR A 23 -0.91 7.14 -11.79
N ASP A 24 -1.45 7.49 -12.95
CA ASP A 24 -0.92 7.05 -14.25
C ASP A 24 0.54 7.45 -14.44
N SER A 25 0.90 8.67 -14.04
CA SER A 25 2.28 9.16 -14.09
C SER A 25 3.20 8.37 -13.14
N LEU A 26 2.73 8.07 -11.94
CA LEU A 26 3.47 7.26 -10.96
C LEU A 26 3.67 5.82 -11.46
N TRP A 27 2.61 5.20 -11.97
CA TRP A 27 2.70 3.85 -12.55
C TRP A 27 3.62 3.79 -13.77
N LYS A 28 3.60 4.81 -14.61
CA LYS A 28 4.55 4.92 -15.73
C LYS A 28 6.00 4.98 -15.25
N LYS A 29 6.28 5.69 -14.15
CA LYS A 29 7.62 5.73 -13.54
C LYS A 29 8.02 4.36 -12.97
N VAL A 30 7.09 3.63 -12.33
CA VAL A 30 7.33 2.26 -11.87
C VAL A 30 7.73 1.37 -13.04
N ASN A 31 6.98 1.40 -14.13
CA ASN A 31 7.25 0.59 -15.32
C ASN A 31 8.57 0.98 -16.02
N ASN A 32 8.94 2.25 -16.03
CA ASN A 32 10.22 2.70 -16.54
C ASN A 32 11.38 2.18 -15.67
N ALA A 33 11.25 2.27 -14.35
CA ALA A 33 12.24 1.76 -13.42
C ALA A 33 12.39 0.21 -13.51
N GLU A 34 11.30 -0.51 -13.79
CA GLU A 34 11.34 -1.95 -14.07
C GLU A 34 12.14 -2.25 -15.33
N ARG A 35 11.82 -1.55 -16.43
CA ARG A 35 12.54 -1.72 -17.71
C ARG A 35 14.03 -1.40 -17.58
N ASP A 36 14.38 -0.43 -16.74
CA ASP A 36 15.77 0.01 -16.53
C ASP A 36 16.47 -0.80 -15.41
N ASP A 37 15.86 -1.89 -14.92
CA ASP A 37 16.36 -2.76 -13.85
C ASP A 37 16.75 -1.99 -12.57
N GLN A 38 15.85 -1.13 -12.11
CA GLN A 38 16.05 -0.28 -10.92
C GLN A 38 15.06 -0.66 -9.78
N PRO A 39 15.24 -1.80 -9.10
CA PRO A 39 14.28 -2.28 -8.10
C PRO A 39 14.10 -1.34 -6.92
N ARG A 40 15.16 -0.67 -6.46
CA ARG A 40 15.05 0.31 -5.36
C ARG A 40 14.22 1.52 -5.75
N THR A 41 14.37 1.99 -6.98
CA THR A 41 13.56 3.08 -7.53
C THR A 41 12.09 2.65 -7.65
N GLN A 42 11.82 1.43 -8.10
CA GLN A 42 10.46 0.89 -8.12
C GLN A 42 9.84 0.87 -6.72
N ILE A 43 10.55 0.34 -5.72
CA ILE A 43 10.07 0.29 -4.33
C ILE A 43 9.75 1.69 -3.81
N SER A 44 10.60 2.67 -4.07
CA SER A 44 10.40 4.07 -3.66
C SER A 44 9.13 4.67 -4.27
N ILE A 45 8.89 4.45 -5.55
CA ILE A 45 7.69 4.97 -6.24
C ILE A 45 6.44 4.22 -5.78
N LEU A 46 6.52 2.91 -5.61
CA LEU A 46 5.42 2.11 -5.08
C LEU A 46 5.03 2.54 -3.66
N ALA A 47 6.00 2.88 -2.82
CA ALA A 47 5.74 3.44 -1.49
C ALA A 47 4.95 4.76 -1.57
N GLN A 48 5.25 5.63 -2.52
CA GLN A 48 4.49 6.87 -2.76
C GLN A 48 3.04 6.56 -3.20
N ILE A 49 2.86 5.61 -4.09
CA ILE A 49 1.52 5.18 -4.52
C ILE A 49 0.73 4.62 -3.34
N GLN A 50 1.33 3.75 -2.52
CA GLN A 50 0.71 3.15 -1.35
C GLN A 50 0.24 4.21 -0.34
N GLU A 51 1.12 5.14 0.02
CA GLU A 51 0.79 6.19 0.98
C GLU A 51 -0.35 7.07 0.47
N ARG A 52 -0.26 7.53 -0.75
CA ARG A 52 -1.30 8.34 -1.39
C ARG A 52 -2.62 7.58 -1.51
N ALA A 53 -2.58 6.34 -1.97
CA ALA A 53 -3.77 5.52 -2.15
C ALA A 53 -4.48 5.23 -0.83
N ALA A 54 -3.74 5.02 0.26
CA ALA A 54 -4.31 4.86 1.59
C ALA A 54 -5.01 6.15 2.07
N GLN A 55 -4.41 7.31 1.84
CA GLN A 55 -4.98 8.61 2.21
C GLN A 55 -6.23 8.98 1.40
N GLU A 56 -6.23 8.66 0.12
CA GLU A 56 -7.30 8.98 -0.82
C GLU A 56 -8.38 7.89 -0.93
N ASN A 57 -8.24 6.77 -0.19
CA ASN A 57 -9.10 5.60 -0.30
C ASN A 57 -9.14 5.00 -1.73
N ALA A 58 -8.03 5.11 -2.45
CA ALA A 58 -7.86 4.55 -3.78
C ALA A 58 -7.44 3.08 -3.69
N TYR A 59 -8.35 2.22 -3.25
CA TYR A 59 -8.07 0.85 -2.82
C TYR A 59 -7.47 -0.04 -3.91
N GLY A 60 -7.87 0.12 -5.17
CA GLY A 60 -7.28 -0.61 -6.30
C GLY A 60 -5.79 -0.31 -6.45
N HIS A 61 -5.40 0.95 -6.35
CA HIS A 61 -3.99 1.36 -6.39
C HIS A 61 -3.22 0.91 -5.15
N LEU A 62 -3.86 0.93 -3.97
CA LEU A 62 -3.27 0.43 -2.74
C LEU A 62 -2.97 -1.07 -2.84
N LEU A 63 -3.95 -1.87 -3.26
CA LEU A 63 -3.81 -3.31 -3.44
C LEU A 63 -2.69 -3.64 -4.44
N ALA A 64 -2.75 -3.08 -5.64
CA ALA A 64 -1.80 -3.36 -6.72
C ALA A 64 -0.36 -2.96 -6.34
N SER A 65 -0.17 -1.78 -5.76
CA SER A 65 1.16 -1.30 -5.35
C SER A 65 1.75 -2.12 -4.21
N THR A 66 0.93 -2.53 -3.26
CA THR A 66 1.35 -3.33 -2.11
C THR A 66 1.79 -4.72 -2.54
N LEU A 67 1.03 -5.40 -3.39
CA LEU A 67 1.38 -6.73 -3.90
C LEU A 67 2.64 -6.69 -4.78
N ARG A 68 2.76 -5.69 -5.65
CA ARG A 68 3.97 -5.54 -6.48
C ARG A 68 5.21 -5.25 -5.65
N ARG A 69 5.08 -4.46 -4.60
CA ARG A 69 6.18 -4.21 -3.67
C ARG A 69 6.61 -5.48 -2.94
N ALA A 70 5.69 -6.36 -2.56
CA ALA A 70 6.02 -7.63 -1.90
C ALA A 70 7.01 -8.47 -2.71
N SER A 71 6.80 -8.58 -4.02
CA SER A 71 7.72 -9.31 -4.90
C SER A 71 9.10 -8.68 -4.93
N LEU A 72 9.18 -7.35 -5.02
CA LEU A 72 10.46 -6.63 -5.04
C LEU A 72 11.22 -6.71 -3.70
N GLU A 73 10.51 -6.65 -2.58
CA GLU A 73 11.13 -6.80 -1.26
C GLU A 73 11.67 -8.23 -1.07
N TYR A 74 10.93 -9.25 -1.53
CA TYR A 74 11.39 -10.63 -1.52
C TYR A 74 12.65 -10.84 -2.38
N ASP A 75 12.67 -10.29 -3.60
CA ASP A 75 13.81 -10.37 -4.51
C ASP A 75 15.04 -9.64 -3.95
N ASN A 76 14.82 -8.58 -3.18
CA ASN A 76 15.88 -7.85 -2.52
C ASN A 76 16.54 -8.68 -1.39
N SER A 77 15.76 -9.18 -0.46
CA SER A 77 16.18 -10.17 0.56
C SER A 77 14.98 -10.71 1.34
N PRO A 78 15.04 -11.96 1.87
CA PRO A 78 14.02 -12.48 2.78
C PRO A 78 13.81 -11.61 4.03
N ASP A 79 14.88 -11.05 4.59
CA ASP A 79 14.80 -10.15 5.76
C ASP A 79 14.08 -8.84 5.43
N SER A 80 14.29 -8.30 4.24
CA SER A 80 13.59 -7.11 3.74
C SER A 80 12.08 -7.35 3.66
N LEU A 81 11.66 -8.47 3.10
CA LEU A 81 10.26 -8.86 3.05
C LEU A 81 9.67 -9.02 4.46
N SER A 82 10.34 -9.74 5.35
CA SER A 82 9.88 -10.01 6.71
C SER A 82 9.65 -8.70 7.49
N LYS A 83 10.60 -7.77 7.41
CA LYS A 83 10.48 -6.46 8.04
C LYS A 83 9.29 -5.67 7.47
N TRP A 84 9.16 -5.63 6.16
CA TRP A 84 8.08 -4.89 5.52
C TRP A 84 6.69 -5.50 5.81
N VAL A 85 6.58 -6.81 5.90
CA VAL A 85 5.35 -7.50 6.30
C VAL A 85 4.95 -7.11 7.73
N THR A 86 5.91 -6.98 8.65
CA THR A 86 5.65 -6.47 10.00
C THR A 86 5.06 -5.05 9.98
N ASP A 87 5.59 -4.19 9.13
CA ASP A 87 5.04 -2.84 8.95
C ASP A 87 3.59 -2.87 8.39
N LEU A 88 3.28 -3.82 7.50
CA LEU A 88 1.92 -4.00 6.99
C LEU A 88 0.95 -4.53 8.06
N GLU A 89 1.39 -5.46 8.91
CA GLU A 89 0.61 -5.97 10.03
C GLU A 89 0.28 -4.85 11.02
N GLU A 90 1.22 -3.95 11.27
CA GLU A 90 0.98 -2.77 12.09
C GLU A 90 -0.05 -1.83 11.45
N LYS A 91 0.05 -1.56 10.16
CA LYS A 91 -0.93 -0.76 9.42
C LYS A 91 -2.32 -1.38 9.43
N GLU A 92 -2.41 -2.70 9.28
CA GLU A 92 -3.68 -3.43 9.40
C GLU A 92 -4.30 -3.22 10.78
N SER A 93 -3.54 -3.41 11.84
CA SER A 93 -4.03 -3.27 13.22
C SER A 93 -4.44 -1.84 13.59
N GLN A 94 -3.83 -0.83 12.99
CA GLN A 94 -4.11 0.58 13.23
C GLN A 94 -5.20 1.15 12.30
N ALA A 95 -5.63 0.40 11.30
CA ALA A 95 -6.63 0.86 10.35
C ALA A 95 -7.98 1.10 11.04
N THR A 96 -8.48 2.33 10.97
CA THR A 96 -9.77 2.73 11.55
C THR A 96 -10.95 2.54 10.60
N ASN A 97 -10.66 2.41 9.32
CA ASN A 97 -11.64 2.17 8.26
C ASN A 97 -11.69 0.67 7.97
N VAL A 98 -12.87 0.08 8.09
CA VAL A 98 -13.11 -1.37 7.87
C VAL A 98 -12.67 -1.82 6.48
N LEU A 99 -12.94 -1.02 5.45
CA LEU A 99 -12.57 -1.36 4.08
C LEU A 99 -11.04 -1.33 3.89
N LEU A 100 -10.37 -0.34 4.46
CA LEU A 100 -8.91 -0.27 4.45
C LEU A 100 -8.30 -1.46 5.19
N GLN A 101 -8.83 -1.83 6.34
CA GLN A 101 -8.41 -3.01 7.10
C GLN A 101 -8.57 -4.28 6.25
N SER A 102 -9.71 -4.42 5.57
CA SER A 102 -9.97 -5.55 4.67
C SER A 102 -8.96 -5.65 3.53
N ILE A 103 -8.54 -4.53 2.96
CA ILE A 103 -7.49 -4.50 1.93
C ILE A 103 -6.18 -5.05 2.49
N TYR A 104 -5.77 -4.62 3.67
CA TYR A 104 -4.56 -5.16 4.31
C TYR A 104 -4.70 -6.65 4.64
N ASP A 105 -5.86 -7.12 5.09
CA ASP A 105 -6.11 -8.54 5.34
C ASP A 105 -5.97 -9.37 4.05
N VAL A 106 -6.54 -8.91 2.93
CA VAL A 106 -6.39 -9.58 1.62
C VAL A 106 -4.93 -9.62 1.20
N VAL A 107 -4.23 -8.49 1.27
CA VAL A 107 -2.81 -8.39 0.89
C VAL A 107 -1.95 -9.30 1.74
N LEU A 108 -2.10 -9.25 3.06
CA LEU A 108 -1.33 -10.09 3.98
C LEU A 108 -1.59 -11.58 3.74
N SER A 109 -2.86 -11.97 3.50
CA SER A 109 -3.18 -13.36 3.18
C SER A 109 -2.46 -13.85 1.92
N GLN A 110 -2.39 -13.02 0.88
CA GLN A 110 -1.72 -13.36 -0.37
C GLN A 110 -0.19 -13.39 -0.23
N ILE A 111 0.38 -12.45 0.52
CA ILE A 111 1.83 -12.42 0.75
C ILE A 111 2.28 -13.66 1.53
N TYR A 112 1.59 -14.00 2.62
CA TYR A 112 1.92 -15.19 3.40
C TYR A 112 1.71 -16.48 2.61
N ASP A 113 0.70 -16.55 1.77
CA ASP A 113 0.45 -17.72 0.90
C ASP A 113 1.56 -17.89 -0.16
N ALA A 114 2.05 -16.79 -0.71
CA ALA A 114 3.06 -16.79 -1.77
C ALA A 114 4.50 -16.98 -1.28
N HIS A 115 4.79 -16.72 0.00
CA HIS A 115 6.15 -16.69 0.53
C HIS A 115 6.37 -17.67 1.72
N PRO A 116 6.69 -18.95 1.44
CA PRO A 116 6.88 -19.97 2.47
C PRO A 116 8.03 -19.70 3.44
N ALA A 117 8.93 -18.78 3.13
CA ALA A 117 10.04 -18.38 4.01
C ALA A 117 9.60 -17.51 5.20
N LEU A 118 8.37 -16.96 5.16
CA LEU A 118 7.81 -16.21 6.28
C LEU A 118 7.36 -17.17 7.40
N ASP A 119 7.65 -16.82 8.65
CA ASP A 119 7.26 -17.59 9.81
C ASP A 119 5.73 -17.75 9.90
N ASP A 120 5.29 -18.96 10.21
CA ASP A 120 3.87 -19.31 10.35
C ASP A 120 3.00 -18.94 9.10
N HIS A 121 3.62 -18.90 7.93
CA HIS A 121 2.99 -18.41 6.70
C HIS A 121 1.60 -19.04 6.41
N LYS A 122 1.44 -20.35 6.57
CA LYS A 122 0.15 -21.03 6.32
C LYS A 122 -0.93 -20.62 7.30
N ALA A 123 -0.60 -20.59 8.60
CA ALA A 123 -1.53 -20.19 9.65
C ALA A 123 -1.93 -18.72 9.51
N LYS A 124 -0.97 -17.85 9.24
CA LYS A 124 -1.21 -16.42 9.03
C LYS A 124 -2.01 -16.14 7.74
N ALA A 125 -1.67 -16.79 6.62
CA ALA A 125 -2.44 -16.68 5.38
C ALA A 125 -3.91 -17.05 5.60
N SER A 126 -4.16 -18.16 6.30
CA SER A 126 -5.51 -18.61 6.64
C SER A 126 -6.23 -17.65 7.58
N ALA A 127 -5.55 -17.12 8.60
CA ALA A 127 -6.12 -16.19 9.57
C ALA A 127 -6.52 -14.85 8.90
N TYR A 128 -5.65 -14.28 8.08
CA TYR A 128 -5.96 -13.03 7.36
C TYR A 128 -7.05 -13.22 6.32
N ARG A 129 -7.09 -14.36 5.64
CA ARG A 129 -8.19 -14.69 4.72
C ARG A 129 -9.53 -14.78 5.45
N ALA A 130 -9.57 -15.41 6.61
CA ALA A 130 -10.78 -15.47 7.43
C ALA A 130 -11.23 -14.08 7.91
N LYS A 131 -10.30 -13.22 8.31
CA LYS A 131 -10.60 -11.82 8.67
C LYS A 131 -11.20 -11.06 7.49
N ALA A 132 -10.59 -11.14 6.30
CA ALA A 132 -11.09 -10.49 5.09
C ALA A 132 -12.52 -10.92 4.74
N LEU A 133 -12.82 -12.22 4.82
CA LEU A 133 -14.15 -12.77 4.53
C LEU A 133 -15.19 -12.44 5.61
N SER A 134 -14.79 -12.07 6.82
CA SER A 134 -15.70 -11.73 7.92
C SER A 134 -16.20 -10.29 7.87
N HIS A 135 -15.63 -9.43 7.03
CA HIS A 135 -16.05 -8.04 6.89
C HIS A 135 -17.40 -7.94 6.15
N PRO A 136 -18.29 -7.01 6.58
CA PRO A 136 -19.62 -6.85 5.98
C PRO A 136 -19.61 -6.55 4.47
N ASP A 137 -18.55 -5.88 4.00
CA ASP A 137 -18.39 -5.42 2.61
C ASP A 137 -17.42 -6.30 1.80
N ALA A 138 -17.25 -7.57 2.21
CA ALA A 138 -16.33 -8.51 1.55
C ALA A 138 -16.66 -8.68 0.05
N ASP A 139 -17.91 -8.59 -0.35
CA ASP A 139 -18.33 -8.67 -1.75
C ASP A 139 -17.84 -7.48 -2.59
N ASP A 140 -17.65 -6.31 -1.98
CA ASP A 140 -17.11 -5.13 -2.67
C ASP A 140 -15.61 -5.26 -2.93
N LEU A 141 -14.88 -5.99 -2.09
CA LEU A 141 -13.46 -6.29 -2.29
C LEU A 141 -13.21 -7.22 -3.49
N ALA A 142 -14.18 -8.08 -3.81
CA ALA A 142 -14.08 -8.98 -4.95
C ALA A 142 -14.18 -8.24 -6.30
N ARG A 143 -14.56 -6.97 -6.29
CA ARG A 143 -14.71 -6.12 -7.48
C ARG A 143 -13.50 -5.21 -7.74
N LEU A 144 -12.49 -5.21 -6.85
CA LEU A 144 -11.24 -4.47 -7.01
C LEU A 144 -10.22 -5.24 -7.86
#